data_2d94321706c445fbc5cf186834bcd8ab
#
_entry.id   2d94321706c445fbc5cf186834bcd8ab
#
_cell.length_a   1.000
_cell.length_b   1.000
_cell.length_c   1.000
_cell.angle_alpha   90.00
_cell.angle_beta   90.00
_cell.angle_gamma   90.00
#
_symmetry.space_group_name_H-M   'P 1'
#
loop_
_entity.id
_entity.type
_entity.pdbx_description
1 polymer ?
#
loop_
_entity_poly.entity_id
_entity_poly.type
_entity_poly.pdbx_seq_one_letter_code
_entity_poly.pdbx_strand_id
1 'polypeptide(L)'
;MRLIIQPDYDLLSQWAANYVAHRINEFAPKEGTPFVLGLPTGSSPLGMYRHLIKLNKEGKVSFRNVVTFNMDEYVGIPENHPESYHSFMWNNFFSHIDIRPENVNILNGNAPDLTAECEIGRASCRERV
;
A
#
# COMPACT_ATOMS: atom_id res chain seq x y z
N MET A 1 3.16 5.15 -23.01
CA MET A 1 2.06 5.48 -22.07
C MET A 1 0.89 4.56 -22.35
N ARG A 2 0.21 4.04 -21.33
CA ARG A 2 -0.97 3.18 -21.46
C ARG A 2 -2.16 3.90 -20.82
N LEU A 3 -3.23 4.10 -21.56
CA LEU A 3 -4.47 4.72 -21.10
C LEU A 3 -5.54 3.63 -20.93
N ILE A 4 -6.14 3.57 -19.74
CA ILE A 4 -7.23 2.64 -19.41
C ILE A 4 -8.48 3.46 -19.10
N ILE A 5 -9.51 3.28 -19.89
CA ILE A 5 -10.80 3.96 -19.73
C ILE A 5 -11.83 2.91 -19.30
N GLN A 6 -12.51 3.18 -18.20
CA GLN A 6 -13.61 2.35 -17.71
C GLN A 6 -14.89 3.18 -17.55
N PRO A 7 -16.07 2.55 -17.67
CA PRO A 7 -17.35 3.27 -17.59
C PRO A 7 -17.63 3.97 -16.27
N ASP A 8 -17.15 3.42 -15.17
CA ASP A 8 -17.38 3.95 -13.84
C ASP A 8 -16.22 3.65 -12.87
N TYR A 9 -16.32 4.24 -11.67
CA TYR A 9 -15.30 4.11 -10.62
C TYR A 9 -15.13 2.67 -10.12
N ASP A 10 -16.21 1.89 -10.02
CA ASP A 10 -16.11 0.51 -9.53
C ASP A 10 -15.38 -0.39 -10.51
N LEU A 11 -15.71 -0.31 -11.79
CA LEU A 11 -15.01 -1.07 -12.84
C LEU A 11 -13.55 -0.63 -12.99
N LEU A 12 -13.25 0.66 -12.83
CA LEU A 12 -11.88 1.15 -12.80
C LEU A 12 -11.12 0.58 -11.59
N SER A 13 -11.75 0.56 -10.44
CA SER A 13 -11.17 0.00 -9.21
C SER A 13 -10.91 -1.50 -9.31
N GLN A 14 -11.84 -2.25 -9.90
CA GLN A 14 -11.67 -3.67 -10.19
C GLN A 14 -10.50 -3.90 -11.15
N TRP A 15 -10.43 -3.12 -12.23
CA TRP A 15 -9.33 -3.24 -13.18
C TRP A 15 -7.99 -3.00 -12.50
N ALA A 16 -7.88 -1.94 -11.69
CA ALA A 16 -6.64 -1.61 -10.96
C ALA A 16 -6.26 -2.72 -9.98
N ALA A 17 -7.22 -3.24 -9.21
CA ALA A 17 -6.98 -4.34 -8.28
C ALA A 17 -6.52 -5.62 -8.98
N ASN A 18 -7.17 -5.98 -10.08
CA ASN A 18 -6.78 -7.14 -10.88
C ASN A 18 -5.38 -6.96 -11.48
N TYR A 19 -5.04 -5.76 -11.92
CA TYR A 19 -3.71 -5.47 -12.43
C TYR A 19 -2.64 -5.63 -11.36
N VAL A 20 -2.85 -5.07 -10.16
CA VAL A 20 -1.92 -5.21 -9.03
C VAL A 20 -1.76 -6.68 -8.64
N ALA A 21 -2.88 -7.39 -8.47
CA ALA A 21 -2.85 -8.82 -8.13
C ALA A 21 -2.11 -9.65 -9.18
N HIS A 22 -2.35 -9.37 -10.46
CA HIS A 22 -1.63 -10.03 -11.55
C HIS A 22 -0.12 -9.78 -11.48
N ARG A 23 0.30 -8.54 -11.23
CA ARG A 23 1.72 -8.20 -11.11
C ARG A 23 2.39 -8.88 -9.93
N ILE A 24 1.71 -8.96 -8.79
CA ILE A 24 2.21 -9.69 -7.61
C ILE A 24 2.37 -11.18 -7.94
N ASN A 25 1.35 -11.79 -8.53
CA ASN A 25 1.37 -13.21 -8.87
C ASN A 25 2.40 -13.56 -9.95
N GLU A 26 2.55 -12.70 -10.96
CA GLU A 26 3.56 -12.85 -12.01
C GLU A 26 4.99 -12.77 -11.44
N PHE A 27 5.22 -11.88 -10.50
CA PHE A 27 6.51 -11.75 -9.81
C PHE A 27 6.80 -12.93 -8.89
N ALA A 28 5.75 -13.60 -8.38
CA ALA A 28 5.84 -14.73 -7.46
C ALA A 28 6.74 -14.45 -6.25
N PRO A 29 6.39 -13.47 -5.40
CA PRO A 29 7.23 -13.04 -4.29
C PRO A 29 7.41 -14.16 -3.26
N LYS A 30 8.61 -14.22 -2.68
CA LYS A 30 8.98 -15.19 -1.65
C LYS A 30 9.82 -14.53 -0.57
N GLU A 31 10.06 -15.25 0.51
CA GLU A 31 10.97 -14.79 1.56
C GLU A 31 12.35 -14.47 0.97
N GLY A 32 12.87 -13.29 1.28
CA GLY A 32 14.13 -12.78 0.72
C GLY A 32 14.02 -12.09 -0.65
N THR A 33 12.88 -12.24 -1.35
CA THR A 33 12.63 -11.55 -2.64
C THR A 33 11.19 -11.00 -2.63
N PRO A 34 10.90 -9.95 -1.86
CA PRO A 34 9.56 -9.39 -1.74
C PRO A 34 9.15 -8.60 -2.99
N PHE A 35 7.84 -8.55 -3.23
CA PHE A 35 7.28 -7.57 -4.15
C PHE A 35 7.13 -6.22 -3.45
N VAL A 36 7.63 -5.16 -4.06
CA VAL A 36 7.55 -3.80 -3.49
C VAL A 36 6.38 -3.05 -4.11
N LEU A 37 5.49 -2.53 -3.27
CA LEU A 37 4.26 -1.87 -3.68
C LEU A 37 4.14 -0.48 -3.04
N GLY A 38 4.09 0.56 -3.85
CA GLY A 38 3.74 1.92 -3.41
C GLY A 38 2.23 2.09 -3.32
N LEU A 39 1.75 2.66 -2.23
CA LEU A 39 0.32 2.82 -1.96
C LEU A 39 -0.01 4.27 -1.59
N PRO A 40 -0.99 4.90 -2.28
CA PRO A 40 -1.51 6.21 -1.90
C PRO A 40 -2.62 6.10 -0.85
N THR A 41 -2.90 7.20 -0.18
CA THR A 41 -4.08 7.41 0.65
C THR A 41 -5.16 8.20 -0.10
N GLY A 42 -6.32 8.39 0.51
CA GLY A 42 -7.42 9.16 -0.04
C GLY A 42 -8.54 8.31 -0.62
N SER A 43 -9.55 8.98 -1.17
CA SER A 43 -10.77 8.33 -1.69
C SER A 43 -10.53 7.60 -3.02
N SER A 44 -9.59 8.06 -3.83
CA SER A 44 -9.35 7.48 -5.17
C SER A 44 -8.94 6.00 -5.13
N PRO A 45 -8.03 5.54 -4.26
CA PRO A 45 -7.63 4.13 -4.22
C PRO A 45 -8.55 3.23 -3.39
N LEU A 46 -9.53 3.78 -2.66
CA LEU A 46 -10.37 2.97 -1.76
C LEU A 46 -11.08 1.82 -2.46
N GLY A 47 -11.62 2.04 -3.64
CA GLY A 47 -12.27 0.99 -4.42
C GLY A 47 -11.29 -0.12 -4.78
N MET A 48 -10.08 0.23 -5.21
CA MET A 48 -9.02 -0.75 -5.48
C MET A 48 -8.68 -1.56 -4.22
N TYR A 49 -8.55 -0.92 -3.06
CA TYR A 49 -8.27 -1.62 -1.81
C TYR A 49 -9.38 -2.62 -1.44
N ARG A 50 -10.64 -2.25 -1.59
CA ARG A 50 -11.77 -3.16 -1.35
C ARG A 50 -11.71 -4.39 -2.25
N HIS A 51 -11.42 -4.22 -3.53
CA HIS A 51 -11.28 -5.33 -4.47
C HIS A 51 -10.04 -6.19 -4.18
N LEU A 52 -8.91 -5.60 -3.78
CA LEU A 52 -7.73 -6.35 -3.35
C LEU A 52 -7.98 -7.18 -2.10
N ILE A 53 -8.71 -6.64 -1.12
CA ILE A 53 -9.15 -7.37 0.07
C ILE A 53 -9.98 -8.59 -0.34
N LYS A 54 -10.94 -8.40 -1.24
CA LYS A 54 -11.77 -9.48 -1.76
C LYS A 54 -10.92 -10.56 -2.44
N LEU A 55 -10.01 -10.17 -3.32
CA LEU A 55 -9.10 -11.11 -4.00
C LEU A 55 -8.20 -11.87 -3.02
N ASN A 56 -7.72 -11.21 -1.97
CA ASN A 56 -6.95 -11.86 -0.91
C ASN A 56 -7.78 -12.88 -0.14
N LYS A 57 -9.00 -12.54 0.26
CA LYS A 57 -9.91 -13.46 0.97
C LYS A 57 -10.32 -14.66 0.12
N GLU A 58 -10.41 -14.49 -1.19
CA GLU A 58 -10.68 -15.57 -2.15
C GLU A 58 -9.44 -16.41 -2.49
N GLY A 59 -8.28 -16.11 -1.90
CA GLY A 59 -7.03 -16.82 -2.15
C GLY A 59 -6.40 -16.54 -3.52
N LYS A 60 -6.83 -15.50 -4.22
CA LYS A 60 -6.34 -15.15 -5.57
C LYS A 60 -5.05 -14.33 -5.56
N VAL A 61 -4.72 -13.70 -4.44
CA VAL A 61 -3.48 -12.94 -4.22
C VAL A 61 -3.11 -13.01 -2.75
N SER A 62 -1.81 -13.12 -2.45
CA SER A 62 -1.27 -13.04 -1.09
C SER A 62 -0.35 -11.83 -0.96
N PHE A 63 -0.47 -11.12 0.15
CA PHE A 63 0.41 -10.00 0.51
C PHE A 63 1.50 -10.40 1.51
N ARG A 64 1.61 -11.65 1.87
CA ARG A 64 2.55 -12.15 2.89
C ARG A 64 4.00 -11.78 2.59
N ASN A 65 4.40 -11.81 1.33
CA ASN A 65 5.74 -11.44 0.87
C ASN A 65 5.73 -10.14 0.05
N VAL A 66 4.81 -9.25 0.36
CA VAL A 66 4.74 -7.89 -0.20
C VAL A 66 5.25 -6.91 0.85
N VAL A 67 6.07 -5.96 0.42
CA VAL A 67 6.52 -4.82 1.24
C VAL A 67 5.87 -3.58 0.67
N THR A 68 5.23 -2.78 1.52
CA THR A 68 4.52 -1.58 1.09
C THR A 68 5.18 -0.30 1.58
N PHE A 69 5.04 0.76 0.79
CA PHE A 69 5.48 2.11 1.12
C PHE A 69 4.35 3.09 0.84
N ASN A 70 4.00 3.89 1.85
CA ASN A 70 3.17 5.08 1.68
C ASN A 70 4.06 6.31 1.52
N MET A 71 3.64 7.26 0.68
CA MET A 71 4.48 8.36 0.23
C MET A 71 4.56 9.52 1.23
N ASP A 72 3.57 9.66 2.10
CA ASP A 72 3.42 10.82 2.98
C ASP A 72 2.68 10.47 4.27
N GLU A 73 2.79 11.35 5.26
CA GLU A 73 2.03 11.35 6.50
C GLU A 73 1.89 12.78 7.01
N TYR A 74 0.85 13.05 7.77
CA TYR A 74 0.67 14.31 8.46
C TYR A 74 1.69 14.51 9.57
N VAL A 75 2.24 15.72 9.64
CA VAL A 75 3.17 16.13 10.69
C VAL A 75 2.40 16.58 11.93
N GLY A 76 2.81 16.10 13.10
CA GLY A 76 2.36 16.61 14.38
C GLY A 76 1.06 16.04 14.90
N ILE A 77 0.46 15.05 14.23
CA ILE A 77 -0.68 14.32 14.79
C ILE A 77 -0.25 12.92 15.29
N PRO A 78 -0.88 12.39 16.34
CA PRO A 78 -0.58 11.04 16.80
C PRO A 78 -0.82 10.00 15.71
N GLU A 79 0.01 8.96 15.66
CA GLU A 79 -0.10 7.87 14.70
C GLU A 79 -1.49 7.21 14.74
N ASN A 80 -2.06 7.06 15.93
CA ASN A 80 -3.39 6.49 16.15
C ASN A 80 -4.54 7.50 15.97
N HIS A 81 -4.25 8.74 15.57
CA HIS A 81 -5.29 9.72 15.30
C HIS A 81 -6.17 9.24 14.12
N PRO A 82 -7.50 9.39 14.18
CA PRO A 82 -8.39 8.91 13.12
C PRO A 82 -8.07 9.47 11.73
N GLU A 83 -7.54 10.69 11.66
CA GLU A 83 -7.18 11.35 10.41
C GLU A 83 -5.73 11.07 9.94
N SER A 84 -4.93 10.31 10.70
CA SER A 84 -3.59 9.95 10.24
C SER A 84 -3.66 9.00 9.05
N TYR A 85 -2.69 9.06 8.15
CA TYR A 85 -2.61 8.11 7.05
C TYR A 85 -2.27 6.70 7.54
N HIS A 86 -1.56 6.58 8.65
CA HIS A 86 -1.39 5.31 9.33
C HIS A 86 -2.73 4.67 9.68
N SER A 87 -3.61 5.40 10.39
CA SER A 87 -4.96 4.91 10.74
C SER A 87 -5.80 4.62 9.49
N PHE A 88 -5.74 5.49 8.48
CA PHE A 88 -6.44 5.29 7.22
C PHE A 88 -6.07 3.96 6.56
N MET A 89 -4.77 3.67 6.42
CA MET A 89 -4.29 2.48 5.74
C MET A 89 -4.59 1.21 6.52
N TRP A 90 -4.43 1.23 7.84
CA TRP A 90 -4.77 0.07 8.67
C TRP A 90 -6.27 -0.22 8.67
N ASN A 91 -7.12 0.80 8.81
CA ASN A 91 -8.56 0.64 8.84
C ASN A 91 -9.15 0.19 7.49
N ASN A 92 -8.59 0.66 6.39
CA ASN A 92 -9.15 0.43 5.06
C ASN A 92 -8.46 -0.68 4.26
N PHE A 93 -7.28 -1.13 4.65
CA PHE A 93 -6.55 -2.13 3.87
C PHE A 93 -5.76 -3.13 4.71
N PHE A 94 -4.73 -2.71 5.44
CA PHE A 94 -3.75 -3.63 6.01
C PHE A 94 -4.33 -4.62 7.03
N SER A 95 -5.29 -4.19 7.86
CA SER A 95 -5.94 -5.07 8.83
C SER A 95 -6.83 -6.16 8.21
N HIS A 96 -7.13 -6.06 6.92
CA HIS A 96 -8.03 -6.96 6.20
C HIS A 96 -7.32 -7.97 5.29
N ILE A 97 -6.00 -7.92 5.21
CA ILE A 97 -5.19 -8.76 4.33
C ILE A 97 -4.09 -9.50 5.11
N ASP A 98 -3.41 -10.44 4.47
CA ASP A 98 -2.38 -11.28 5.08
C ASP A 98 -0.97 -10.66 5.07
N ILE A 99 -0.87 -9.33 4.96
CA ILE A 99 0.42 -8.65 5.03
C ILE A 99 1.04 -8.76 6.43
N ARG A 100 2.36 -8.92 6.49
CA ARG A 100 3.10 -8.88 7.76
C ARG A 100 3.27 -7.43 8.21
N PRO A 101 2.97 -7.07 9.48
CA PRO A 101 3.09 -5.69 9.95
C PRO A 101 4.49 -5.08 9.74
N GLU A 102 5.55 -5.88 9.89
CA GLU A 102 6.93 -5.46 9.65
C GLU A 102 7.25 -5.09 8.20
N ASN A 103 6.39 -5.46 7.27
CA ASN A 103 6.50 -5.14 5.85
C ASN A 103 5.75 -3.86 5.45
N VAL A 104 5.04 -3.24 6.38
CA VAL A 104 4.32 -1.98 6.15
C VAL A 104 5.24 -0.81 6.54
N ASN A 105 5.49 0.09 5.60
CA ASN A 105 6.33 1.26 5.81
C ASN A 105 5.51 2.53 5.55
N ILE A 106 5.30 3.31 6.60
CA ILE A 106 4.66 4.62 6.56
C ILE A 106 5.60 5.60 7.27
N LEU A 107 5.73 6.80 6.73
CA LEU A 107 6.59 7.83 7.32
C LEU A 107 6.11 8.21 8.73
N ASN A 108 7.04 8.48 9.62
CA ASN A 108 6.74 8.96 10.96
C ASN A 108 6.58 10.49 10.97
N GLY A 109 5.34 10.98 10.96
CA GLY A 109 5.02 12.41 11.04
C GLY A 109 5.42 13.10 12.35
N ASN A 110 5.87 12.31 13.36
CA ASN A 110 6.34 12.79 14.66
C ASN A 110 7.84 12.55 14.86
N ALA A 111 8.59 12.31 13.79
CA ALA A 111 10.04 12.14 13.88
C ALA A 111 10.71 13.41 14.40
N PRO A 112 11.78 13.30 15.23
CA PRO A 112 12.52 14.47 15.74
C PRO A 112 13.15 15.32 14.62
N ASP A 113 13.56 14.69 13.53
CA ASP A 113 14.10 15.33 12.33
C ASP A 113 13.31 14.83 11.10
N LEU A 114 12.39 15.67 10.62
CA LEU A 114 11.53 15.37 9.50
C LEU A 114 12.30 15.27 8.17
N THR A 115 13.38 16.01 8.02
CA THR A 115 14.23 15.93 6.84
C THR A 115 14.94 14.59 6.77
N ALA A 116 15.49 14.13 7.89
CA ALA A 116 16.10 12.81 7.99
C ALA A 116 15.09 11.70 7.76
N GLU A 117 13.85 11.83 8.28
CA GLU A 117 12.78 10.85 8.04
C GLU A 117 12.44 10.72 6.55
N CYS A 118 12.35 11.84 5.82
CA CYS A 118 12.12 11.81 4.38
C CYS A 118 13.28 11.14 3.62
N GLU A 119 14.52 11.36 4.04
CA GLU A 119 15.68 10.72 3.41
C GLU A 119 15.72 9.21 3.69
N ILE A 120 15.40 8.78 4.90
CA ILE A 120 15.28 7.35 5.26
C ILE A 120 14.22 6.67 4.40
N GLY A 121 13.04 7.28 4.27
CA GLY A 121 11.97 6.76 3.43
C GLY A 121 12.40 6.64 1.97
N ARG A 122 13.07 7.65 1.43
CA ARG A 122 13.59 7.66 0.06
C ARG A 122 14.65 6.58 -0.18
N ALA A 123 15.60 6.43 0.75
CA ALA A 123 16.64 5.41 0.68
C ALA A 123 16.05 4.00 0.72
N SER A 124 15.14 3.75 1.67
CA SER A 124 14.47 2.45 1.81
C SER A 124 13.70 2.05 0.54
N CYS A 125 13.02 2.99 -0.11
CA CYS A 125 12.35 2.73 -1.38
C CYS A 125 13.35 2.36 -2.49
N ARG A 126 14.50 3.05 -2.56
CA ARG A 126 15.52 2.78 -3.60
C ARG A 126 16.23 1.46 -3.43
N GLU A 127 16.54 1.09 -2.21
CA GLU A 127 17.30 -0.14 -1.92
C GLU A 127 16.48 -1.42 -2.16
N ARG A 128 15.14 -1.32 -2.12
CA ARG A 128 14.24 -2.46 -2.25
C ARG A 128 13.65 -2.62 -3.65
N VAL A 129 13.84 -1.65 -4.49
CA VAL A 129 13.47 -1.70 -5.91
C VAL A 129 14.65 -2.14 -6.76
#